data_e1cf90396e132233ee4da074250c2264
#
_entry.id   e1cf90396e132233ee4da074250c2264
#
_cell.length_a   1.000
_cell.length_b   1.000
_cell.length_c   1.000
_cell.angle_alpha   90.00
_cell.angle_beta   90.00
_cell.angle_gamma   90.00
#
_symmetry.space_group_name_H-M   'P 1'
#
loop_
_entity.id
_entity.type
_entity.pdbx_description
1 polymer ?
#
loop_
_entity_poly.entity_id
_entity_poly.type
_entity_poly.pdbx_seq_one_letter_code
_entity_poly.pdbx_strand_id
1 'polypeptide(L)'
;MQIEINHLNQYYGKKQVLYDINLSISTGMFGLLGRNGAGKTTLLKTLVTLLPTNEGEIRMNGIDIHDQKRIRSIIGFLPQEFSMYGNMTAYQALDYLAVLSELDKRTRQTRINALLEQVNLTIHKNVKVKAMSGGMKRRLGIAQALLNDPKILVVDEPTAGLDPEERLRFRNLLAEVSENKIVLLSTHIAGDIEAAAENVAILEQGRIIFSD
;
A
#
# COMPACT_ATOMS: atom_id res chain seq x y z
N MET A 1 10.03 -1.43 -13.96
CA MET A 1 9.17 -2.28 -13.11
C MET A 1 7.73 -1.97 -13.50
N GLN A 2 6.84 -2.97 -13.57
CA GLN A 2 5.50 -2.78 -14.13
C GLN A 2 4.48 -3.70 -13.46
N ILE A 3 3.24 -3.21 -13.32
CA ILE A 3 2.04 -4.01 -13.05
C ILE A 3 1.17 -3.94 -14.29
N GLU A 4 0.76 -5.09 -14.81
CA GLU A 4 -0.10 -5.23 -15.97
C GLU A 4 -1.38 -5.94 -15.55
N ILE A 5 -2.52 -5.34 -15.85
CA ILE A 5 -3.85 -5.86 -15.56
C ILE A 5 -4.61 -5.90 -16.88
N ASN A 6 -5.07 -7.09 -17.29
CA ASN A 6 -5.79 -7.29 -18.54
C ASN A 6 -7.13 -7.98 -18.27
N HIS A 7 -8.20 -7.35 -18.69
CA HIS A 7 -9.57 -7.86 -18.66
C HIS A 7 -10.01 -8.40 -17.29
N LEU A 8 -9.55 -7.75 -16.19
CA LEU A 8 -9.88 -8.20 -14.84
C LEU A 8 -11.36 -7.97 -14.53
N ASN A 9 -12.06 -9.07 -14.22
CA ASN A 9 -13.40 -9.08 -13.67
C ASN A 9 -13.37 -9.68 -12.25
N GLN A 10 -14.06 -9.05 -11.29
CA GLN A 10 -14.05 -9.47 -9.90
C GLN A 10 -15.45 -9.55 -9.33
N TYR A 11 -15.72 -10.61 -8.58
CA TYR A 11 -17.03 -10.93 -8.04
C TYR A 11 -16.99 -11.22 -6.54
N TYR A 12 -18.06 -10.84 -5.83
CA TYR A 12 -18.39 -11.34 -4.48
C TYR A 12 -19.64 -12.23 -4.59
N GLY A 13 -19.44 -13.54 -4.62
CA GLY A 13 -20.50 -14.48 -4.97
C GLY A 13 -21.05 -14.21 -6.37
N LYS A 14 -22.32 -13.81 -6.46
CA LYS A 14 -22.97 -13.48 -7.76
C LYS A 14 -22.86 -11.99 -8.14
N LYS A 15 -22.38 -11.15 -7.22
CA LYS A 15 -22.31 -9.70 -7.46
C LYS A 15 -20.97 -9.34 -8.09
N GLN A 16 -20.98 -8.88 -9.33
CA GLN A 16 -19.80 -8.31 -9.97
C GLN A 16 -19.50 -6.91 -9.38
N VAL A 17 -18.22 -6.64 -9.12
CA VAL A 17 -17.73 -5.40 -8.51
C VAL A 17 -16.71 -4.70 -9.38
N LEU A 18 -15.89 -5.44 -10.14
CA LEU A 18 -14.98 -4.88 -11.15
C LEU A 18 -15.35 -5.44 -12.52
N TYR A 19 -15.33 -4.57 -13.51
CA TYR A 19 -15.79 -4.84 -14.87
C TYR A 19 -14.69 -4.48 -15.86
N ASP A 20 -14.04 -5.49 -16.45
CA ASP A 20 -13.08 -5.35 -17.55
C ASP A 20 -11.98 -4.31 -17.26
N ILE A 21 -11.32 -4.43 -16.10
CA ILE A 21 -10.25 -3.53 -15.71
C ILE A 21 -9.02 -3.82 -16.55
N ASN A 22 -8.54 -2.80 -17.24
CA ASN A 22 -7.32 -2.79 -18.02
C ASN A 22 -6.43 -1.64 -17.53
N LEU A 23 -5.24 -1.93 -16.99
CA LEU A 23 -4.30 -0.95 -16.45
C LEU A 23 -2.87 -1.40 -16.64
N SER A 24 -1.99 -0.44 -16.90
CA SER A 24 -0.54 -0.61 -16.88
C SER A 24 0.06 0.45 -15.93
N ILE A 25 0.80 0.01 -14.91
CA ILE A 25 1.37 0.86 -13.88
C ILE A 25 2.88 0.66 -13.88
N SER A 26 3.62 1.74 -14.11
CA SER A 26 5.09 1.77 -14.11
C SER A 26 5.67 2.24 -12.77
N THR A 27 7.01 2.21 -12.64
CA THR A 27 7.73 2.80 -11.50
C THR A 27 7.35 4.26 -11.32
N GLY A 28 7.23 4.69 -10.08
CA GLY A 28 6.73 6.00 -9.69
C GLY A 28 5.46 5.91 -8.82
N MET A 29 4.85 7.04 -8.55
CA MET A 29 3.59 7.10 -7.83
C MET A 29 2.42 7.08 -8.81
N PHE A 30 1.53 6.11 -8.61
CA PHE A 30 0.27 5.95 -9.36
C PHE A 30 -0.93 6.19 -8.44
N GLY A 31 -1.81 7.10 -8.84
CA GLY A 31 -3.04 7.42 -8.11
C GLY A 31 -4.24 6.63 -8.63
N LEU A 32 -4.95 5.94 -7.74
CA LEU A 32 -6.25 5.34 -8.04
C LEU A 32 -7.35 6.17 -7.38
N LEU A 33 -7.97 7.07 -8.15
CA LEU A 33 -9.02 7.95 -7.69
C LEU A 33 -10.40 7.30 -7.86
N GLY A 34 -11.29 7.51 -6.90
CA GLY A 34 -12.69 7.07 -7.03
C GLY A 34 -13.48 7.26 -5.74
N ARG A 35 -14.80 7.38 -5.87
CA ARG A 35 -15.70 7.51 -4.72
C ARG A 35 -15.68 6.26 -3.83
N ASN A 36 -16.18 6.39 -2.61
CA ASN A 36 -16.40 5.22 -1.73
C ASN A 36 -17.38 4.25 -2.41
N GLY A 37 -17.04 2.97 -2.40
CA GLY A 37 -17.83 1.94 -3.09
C GLY A 37 -17.53 1.78 -4.59
N ALA A 38 -16.62 2.57 -5.19
CA ALA A 38 -16.26 2.45 -6.60
C ALA A 38 -15.55 1.13 -6.97
N GLY A 39 -15.00 0.40 -5.97
CA GLY A 39 -14.27 -0.85 -6.20
C GLY A 39 -12.76 -0.76 -5.90
N LYS A 40 -12.23 0.40 -5.49
CA LYS A 40 -10.79 0.60 -5.20
C LYS A 40 -10.19 -0.46 -4.28
N THR A 41 -10.75 -0.61 -3.08
CA THR A 41 -10.28 -1.60 -2.10
C THR A 41 -10.37 -3.04 -2.63
N THR A 42 -11.36 -3.35 -3.47
CA THR A 42 -11.48 -4.66 -4.12
C THR A 42 -10.32 -4.88 -5.09
N LEU A 43 -10.03 -3.90 -5.96
CA LEU A 43 -8.89 -3.96 -6.87
C LEU A 43 -7.58 -4.14 -6.10
N LEU A 44 -7.33 -3.28 -5.07
CA LEU A 44 -6.11 -3.39 -4.28
C LEU A 44 -5.98 -4.74 -3.56
N LYS A 45 -7.05 -5.25 -2.95
CA LYS A 45 -7.04 -6.57 -2.29
C LYS A 45 -6.77 -7.72 -3.27
N THR A 46 -7.24 -7.62 -4.52
CA THR A 46 -6.91 -8.58 -5.57
C THR A 46 -5.42 -8.50 -5.92
N LEU A 47 -4.89 -7.30 -6.13
CA LEU A 47 -3.46 -7.09 -6.43
C LEU A 47 -2.53 -7.63 -5.33
N VAL A 48 -2.87 -7.43 -4.06
CA VAL A 48 -2.07 -7.94 -2.94
C VAL A 48 -2.39 -9.40 -2.56
N THR A 49 -3.11 -10.12 -3.40
CA THR A 49 -3.49 -11.55 -3.23
C THR A 49 -4.30 -11.85 -1.98
N LEU A 50 -5.03 -10.88 -1.43
CA LEU A 50 -6.00 -11.06 -0.35
C LEU A 50 -7.36 -11.53 -0.88
N LEU A 51 -7.64 -11.30 -2.16
CA LEU A 51 -8.77 -11.85 -2.89
C LEU A 51 -8.23 -12.65 -4.08
N PRO A 52 -8.86 -13.78 -4.43
CA PRO A 52 -8.51 -14.53 -5.64
C PRO A 52 -8.88 -13.71 -6.88
N THR A 53 -8.13 -13.85 -7.96
CA THR A 53 -8.53 -13.35 -9.28
C THR A 53 -9.60 -14.26 -9.84
N ASN A 54 -10.76 -13.70 -10.21
CA ASN A 54 -11.85 -14.51 -10.77
C ASN A 54 -11.69 -14.70 -12.28
N GLU A 55 -11.47 -13.61 -13.03
CA GLU A 55 -11.27 -13.61 -14.48
C GLU A 55 -10.25 -12.54 -14.86
N GLY A 56 -9.55 -12.73 -15.98
CA GLY A 56 -8.50 -11.83 -16.46
C GLY A 56 -7.11 -12.23 -16.01
N GLU A 57 -6.13 -11.43 -16.41
CA GLU A 57 -4.71 -11.68 -16.13
C GLU A 57 -4.10 -10.50 -15.36
N ILE A 58 -3.27 -10.81 -14.37
CA ILE A 58 -2.46 -9.83 -13.64
C ILE A 58 -1.03 -10.33 -13.59
N ARG A 59 -0.10 -9.48 -14.04
CA ARG A 59 1.34 -9.71 -13.93
C ARG A 59 2.01 -8.56 -13.21
N MET A 60 2.92 -8.88 -12.30
CA MET A 60 3.72 -7.89 -11.58
C MET A 60 5.20 -8.19 -11.79
N ASN A 61 5.86 -7.28 -12.48
CA ASN A 61 7.26 -7.47 -12.89
C ASN A 61 7.49 -8.83 -13.60
N GLY A 62 6.55 -9.22 -14.47
CA GLY A 62 6.53 -10.50 -15.19
C GLY A 62 6.08 -11.71 -14.37
N ILE A 63 5.82 -11.55 -13.07
CA ILE A 63 5.34 -12.64 -12.19
C ILE A 63 3.82 -12.71 -12.28
N ASP A 64 3.28 -13.89 -12.57
CA ASP A 64 1.84 -14.13 -12.55
C ASP A 64 1.26 -14.01 -11.14
N ILE A 65 0.08 -13.39 -10.99
CA ILE A 65 -0.60 -13.18 -9.70
C ILE A 65 -0.87 -14.47 -8.93
N HIS A 66 -1.00 -15.59 -9.63
CA HIS A 66 -1.24 -16.91 -9.03
C HIS A 66 0.00 -17.46 -8.31
N ASP A 67 1.21 -16.98 -8.63
CA ASP A 67 2.41 -17.24 -7.82
C ASP A 67 2.44 -16.34 -6.59
N GLN A 68 1.47 -16.57 -5.69
CA GLN A 68 1.23 -15.73 -4.52
C GLN A 68 2.47 -15.58 -3.62
N LYS A 69 3.33 -16.61 -3.54
CA LYS A 69 4.54 -16.56 -2.71
C LYS A 69 5.52 -15.52 -3.25
N ARG A 70 5.78 -15.54 -4.56
CA ARG A 70 6.67 -14.56 -5.21
C ARG A 70 6.05 -13.17 -5.23
N ILE A 71 4.76 -13.06 -5.49
CA ILE A 71 4.04 -11.77 -5.44
C ILE A 71 4.14 -11.15 -4.05
N ARG A 72 3.85 -11.89 -2.97
CA ARG A 72 3.93 -11.39 -1.58
C ARG A 72 5.34 -11.01 -1.16
N SER A 73 6.37 -11.58 -1.76
CA SER A 73 7.76 -11.21 -1.47
C SER A 73 8.18 -9.86 -2.07
N ILE A 74 7.44 -9.34 -3.05
CA ILE A 74 7.74 -8.07 -3.72
C ILE A 74 6.73 -6.96 -3.41
N ILE A 75 5.69 -7.25 -2.62
CA ILE A 75 4.63 -6.28 -2.29
C ILE A 75 4.66 -5.95 -0.80
N GLY A 76 4.54 -4.64 -0.48
CA GLY A 76 4.14 -4.13 0.81
C GLY A 76 2.71 -3.58 0.73
N PHE A 77 1.92 -3.76 1.79
CA PHE A 77 0.54 -3.31 1.82
C PHE A 77 0.21 -2.55 3.11
N LEU A 78 -0.36 -1.36 2.96
CA LEU A 78 -1.01 -0.62 4.04
C LEU A 78 -2.52 -0.56 3.77
N PRO A 79 -3.35 -1.30 4.50
CA PRO A 79 -4.80 -1.25 4.37
C PRO A 79 -5.38 0.04 4.98
N GLN A 80 -6.60 0.39 4.57
CA GLN A 80 -7.36 1.52 5.11
C GLN A 80 -7.53 1.40 6.63
N GLU A 81 -7.94 0.23 7.12
CA GLU A 81 -8.00 -0.08 8.55
C GLU A 81 -6.72 -0.80 8.97
N PHE A 82 -5.73 -0.03 9.42
CA PHE A 82 -4.48 -0.55 9.92
C PHE A 82 -4.49 -0.61 11.44
N SER A 83 -4.19 -1.78 11.99
CA SER A 83 -4.00 -1.97 13.43
C SER A 83 -2.77 -2.82 13.72
N MET A 84 -2.09 -2.54 14.79
CA MET A 84 -0.97 -3.30 15.33
C MET A 84 -1.20 -3.67 16.79
N TYR A 85 -0.36 -4.55 17.32
CA TYR A 85 -0.38 -4.98 18.72
C TYR A 85 -0.22 -3.78 19.67
N GLY A 86 -1.33 -3.30 20.23
CA GLY A 86 -1.39 -2.04 20.99
C GLY A 86 -0.49 -1.97 22.22
N ASN A 87 -0.17 -3.11 22.84
CA ASN A 87 0.71 -3.19 24.02
C ASN A 87 2.20 -3.25 23.69
N MET A 88 2.57 -3.50 22.46
CA MET A 88 3.95 -3.44 21.97
C MET A 88 4.38 -2.00 21.72
N THR A 89 5.67 -1.70 21.87
CA THR A 89 6.25 -0.46 21.35
C THR A 89 6.34 -0.50 19.81
N ALA A 90 6.56 0.65 19.16
CA ALA A 90 6.77 0.69 17.72
C ALA A 90 7.90 -0.24 17.28
N TYR A 91 9.04 -0.17 17.99
CA TYR A 91 10.18 -1.04 17.72
C TYR A 91 9.83 -2.53 17.88
N GLN A 92 9.20 -2.91 19.00
CA GLN A 92 8.81 -4.31 19.27
C GLN A 92 7.83 -4.84 18.22
N ALA A 93 6.88 -4.02 17.77
CA ALA A 93 5.91 -4.42 16.74
C ALA A 93 6.59 -4.69 15.39
N LEU A 94 7.53 -3.82 14.97
CA LEU A 94 8.32 -4.05 13.76
C LEU A 94 9.27 -5.24 13.89
N ASP A 95 9.94 -5.41 15.05
CA ASP A 95 10.85 -6.55 15.28
C ASP A 95 10.11 -7.89 15.25
N TYR A 96 8.90 -7.93 15.85
CA TYR A 96 8.04 -9.10 15.78
C TYR A 96 7.70 -9.50 14.35
N LEU A 97 7.29 -8.53 13.52
CA LEU A 97 6.96 -8.78 12.10
C LEU A 97 8.21 -9.16 11.29
N ALA A 98 9.35 -8.57 11.59
CA ALA A 98 10.61 -8.90 10.95
C ALA A 98 11.08 -10.34 11.28
N VAL A 99 10.81 -10.83 12.51
CA VAL A 99 11.02 -12.25 12.86
C VAL A 99 10.10 -13.15 12.05
N LEU A 100 8.84 -12.83 11.93
CA LEU A 100 7.88 -13.59 11.10
C LEU A 100 8.25 -13.61 9.62
N SER A 101 8.99 -12.59 9.17
CA SER A 101 9.54 -12.49 7.81
C SER A 101 10.92 -13.15 7.67
N GLU A 102 11.34 -13.92 8.65
CA GLU A 102 12.60 -14.68 8.66
C GLU A 102 13.88 -13.83 8.51
N LEU A 103 13.81 -12.52 8.81
CA LEU A 103 14.98 -11.65 8.79
C LEU A 103 15.92 -12.00 9.95
N ASP A 104 17.22 -12.10 9.68
CA ASP A 104 18.23 -12.32 10.73
C ASP A 104 18.33 -11.10 11.67
N LYS A 105 18.88 -11.30 12.87
CA LYS A 105 18.91 -10.29 13.93
C LYS A 105 19.62 -8.98 13.51
N ARG A 106 20.72 -9.08 12.77
CA ARG A 106 21.51 -7.91 12.36
C ARG A 106 20.73 -7.10 11.31
N THR A 107 20.21 -7.76 10.31
CA THR A 107 19.36 -7.16 9.27
C THR A 107 18.13 -6.49 9.88
N ARG A 108 17.42 -7.16 10.82
CA ARG A 108 16.27 -6.60 11.51
C ARG A 108 16.61 -5.27 12.20
N GLN A 109 17.65 -5.26 13.03
CA GLN A 109 18.04 -4.06 13.78
C GLN A 109 18.38 -2.89 12.88
N THR A 110 19.19 -3.13 11.85
CA THR A 110 19.56 -2.07 10.89
C THR A 110 18.34 -1.54 10.15
N ARG A 111 17.51 -2.44 9.63
CA ARG A 111 16.35 -2.08 8.82
C ARG A 111 15.27 -1.37 9.64
N ILE A 112 14.95 -1.85 10.84
CA ILE A 112 13.94 -1.21 11.71
C ILE A 112 14.38 0.22 12.08
N ASN A 113 15.66 0.43 12.43
CA ASN A 113 16.14 1.77 12.76
C ASN A 113 16.04 2.71 11.55
N ALA A 114 16.47 2.28 10.37
CA ALA A 114 16.36 3.05 9.13
C ALA A 114 14.89 3.39 8.80
N LEU A 115 13.98 2.42 8.91
CA LEU A 115 12.56 2.65 8.66
C LEU A 115 11.93 3.59 9.68
N LEU A 116 12.26 3.48 10.97
CA LEU A 116 11.78 4.39 12.00
C LEU A 116 12.29 5.83 11.77
N GLU A 117 13.50 6.00 11.26
CA GLU A 117 14.03 7.29 10.83
C GLU A 117 13.26 7.82 9.62
N GLN A 118 13.13 7.03 8.56
CA GLN A 118 12.41 7.41 7.34
C GLN A 118 10.96 7.84 7.61
N VAL A 119 10.26 7.18 8.55
CA VAL A 119 8.89 7.55 8.90
C VAL A 119 8.80 8.55 10.06
N ASN A 120 9.91 9.18 10.48
CA ASN A 120 9.99 10.15 11.59
C ASN A 120 9.39 9.61 12.91
N LEU A 121 9.74 8.38 13.28
CA LEU A 121 9.32 7.74 14.54
C LEU A 121 10.51 7.35 15.45
N THR A 122 11.74 7.76 15.15
CA THR A 122 12.94 7.41 15.91
C THR A 122 12.81 7.75 17.40
N ILE A 123 12.36 8.97 17.73
CA ILE A 123 12.17 9.42 19.12
C ILE A 123 10.98 8.73 19.80
N HIS A 124 10.08 8.14 19.03
CA HIS A 124 8.88 7.46 19.50
C HIS A 124 9.00 5.92 19.44
N LYS A 125 10.18 5.37 19.13
CA LYS A 125 10.39 3.92 18.97
C LYS A 125 9.96 3.09 20.18
N ASN A 126 10.05 3.66 21.38
CA ASN A 126 9.68 3.02 22.65
C ASN A 126 8.24 3.36 23.11
N VAL A 127 7.49 4.16 22.36
CA VAL A 127 6.09 4.47 22.66
C VAL A 127 5.22 3.27 22.27
N LYS A 128 4.29 2.89 23.16
CA LYS A 128 3.32 1.81 22.88
C LYS A 128 2.37 2.22 21.75
N VAL A 129 2.08 1.32 20.84
CA VAL A 129 1.24 1.59 19.67
C VAL A 129 -0.14 2.14 20.07
N LYS A 130 -0.75 1.67 21.17
CA LYS A 130 -2.03 2.20 21.66
C LYS A 130 -1.98 3.67 22.07
N ALA A 131 -0.80 4.18 22.47
CA ALA A 131 -0.59 5.56 22.88
C ALA A 131 -0.19 6.51 21.73
N MET A 132 -0.04 5.98 20.50
CA MET A 132 0.30 6.77 19.31
C MET A 132 -0.90 7.51 18.76
N SER A 133 -0.67 8.70 18.18
CA SER A 133 -1.67 9.42 17.37
C SER A 133 -2.05 8.63 16.10
N GLY A 134 -3.13 9.03 15.44
CA GLY A 134 -3.54 8.45 14.16
C GLY A 134 -2.44 8.53 13.09
N GLY A 135 -1.81 9.71 12.93
CA GLY A 135 -0.71 9.92 12.00
C GLY A 135 0.53 9.07 12.34
N MET A 136 0.90 8.96 13.63
CA MET A 136 1.99 8.08 14.06
C MET A 136 1.70 6.60 13.71
N LYS A 137 0.47 6.13 13.94
CA LYS A 137 0.07 4.75 13.59
C LYS A 137 0.14 4.52 12.07
N ARG A 138 -0.31 5.49 11.25
CA ARG A 138 -0.23 5.40 9.79
C ARG A 138 1.23 5.33 9.32
N ARG A 139 2.11 6.17 9.85
CA ARG A 139 3.55 6.15 9.54
C ARG A 139 4.20 4.83 9.97
N LEU A 140 3.83 4.28 11.13
CA LEU A 140 4.27 2.95 11.54
C LEU A 140 3.77 1.85 10.59
N GLY A 141 2.57 1.99 10.04
CA GLY A 141 2.02 1.11 9.00
C GLY A 141 2.83 1.13 7.70
N ILE A 142 3.32 2.30 7.28
CA ILE A 142 4.26 2.37 6.14
C ILE A 142 5.58 1.66 6.47
N ALA A 143 6.15 1.89 7.66
CA ALA A 143 7.38 1.20 8.08
C ALA A 143 7.20 -0.33 8.04
N GLN A 144 6.05 -0.82 8.50
CA GLN A 144 5.69 -2.24 8.40
C GLN A 144 5.59 -2.71 6.95
N ALA A 145 4.90 -1.96 6.10
CA ALA A 145 4.74 -2.32 4.69
C ALA A 145 6.07 -2.34 3.92
N LEU A 146 7.03 -1.51 4.34
CA LEU A 146 8.38 -1.44 3.74
C LEU A 146 9.38 -2.42 4.37
N LEU A 147 9.01 -3.19 5.38
CA LEU A 147 9.93 -3.98 6.20
C LEU A 147 10.77 -4.97 5.38
N ASN A 148 10.16 -5.62 4.39
CA ASN A 148 10.81 -6.63 3.52
C ASN A 148 11.37 -6.04 2.22
N ASP A 149 11.59 -4.72 2.16
CA ASP A 149 12.06 -4.04 0.96
C ASP A 149 11.25 -4.35 -0.31
N PRO A 150 9.94 -4.18 -0.26
CA PRO A 150 9.11 -4.51 -1.40
C PRO A 150 9.46 -3.63 -2.61
N LYS A 151 9.21 -4.14 -3.79
CA LYS A 151 9.31 -3.41 -5.06
C LYS A 151 8.05 -2.60 -5.35
N ILE A 152 6.92 -3.02 -4.80
CA ILE A 152 5.60 -2.43 -4.98
C ILE A 152 5.02 -2.14 -3.60
N LEU A 153 4.64 -0.89 -3.35
CA LEU A 153 3.91 -0.48 -2.16
C LEU A 153 2.47 -0.14 -2.54
N VAL A 154 1.53 -0.83 -1.95
CA VAL A 154 0.09 -0.59 -2.14
C VAL A 154 -0.47 0.05 -0.88
N VAL A 155 -1.18 1.17 -1.04
CA VAL A 155 -1.66 1.98 0.09
C VAL A 155 -3.13 2.35 -0.14
N ASP A 156 -4.01 1.91 0.76
CA ASP A 156 -5.45 2.11 0.63
C ASP A 156 -5.93 3.22 1.58
N GLU A 157 -6.41 4.35 1.01
CA GLU A 157 -6.98 5.50 1.73
C GLU A 157 -6.14 5.99 2.93
N PRO A 158 -4.82 6.22 2.79
CA PRO A 158 -3.94 6.43 3.93
C PRO A 158 -4.14 7.76 4.66
N THR A 159 -4.66 8.76 3.96
CA THR A 159 -4.80 10.14 4.45
C THR A 159 -6.15 10.41 5.10
N ALA A 160 -7.08 9.45 5.03
CA ALA A 160 -8.39 9.58 5.63
C ALA A 160 -8.30 9.84 7.14
N GLY A 161 -8.91 10.95 7.60
CA GLY A 161 -8.92 11.34 9.01
C GLY A 161 -7.62 11.96 9.55
N LEU A 162 -6.63 12.21 8.68
CA LEU A 162 -5.42 12.98 9.07
C LEU A 162 -5.67 14.48 8.93
N ASP A 163 -5.04 15.25 9.82
CA ASP A 163 -4.98 16.71 9.68
C ASP A 163 -4.13 17.13 8.46
N PRO A 164 -4.23 18.37 7.98
CA PRO A 164 -3.53 18.82 6.77
C PRO A 164 -2.01 18.67 6.85
N GLU A 165 -1.40 18.89 8.01
CA GLU A 165 0.04 18.82 8.19
C GLU A 165 0.52 17.35 8.12
N GLU A 166 -0.14 16.43 8.81
CA GLU A 166 0.17 14.99 8.74
C GLU A 166 -0.09 14.44 7.33
N ARG A 167 -1.13 14.94 6.63
CA ARG A 167 -1.39 14.57 5.23
C ARG A 167 -0.25 14.98 4.31
N LEU A 168 0.27 16.19 4.45
CA LEU A 168 1.42 16.66 3.67
C LEU A 168 2.67 15.82 3.96
N ARG A 169 2.96 15.55 5.24
CA ARG A 169 4.10 14.70 5.63
C ARG A 169 3.98 13.29 5.04
N PHE A 170 2.79 12.74 5.05
CA PHE A 170 2.53 11.40 4.52
C PHE A 170 2.74 11.34 3.00
N ARG A 171 2.26 12.36 2.26
CA ARG A 171 2.48 12.47 0.81
C ARG A 171 3.97 12.57 0.47
N ASN A 172 4.72 13.41 1.17
CA ASN A 172 6.16 13.56 0.94
C ASN A 172 6.91 12.23 1.19
N LEU A 173 6.53 11.48 2.22
CA LEU A 173 7.07 10.15 2.49
C LEU A 173 6.78 9.17 1.34
N LEU A 174 5.56 9.16 0.81
CA LEU A 174 5.22 8.28 -0.31
C LEU A 174 5.95 8.69 -1.60
N ALA A 175 6.12 10.00 -1.86
CA ALA A 175 6.88 10.52 -2.99
C ALA A 175 8.34 10.05 -2.94
N GLU A 176 9.01 10.18 -1.78
CA GLU A 176 10.37 9.68 -1.57
C GLU A 176 10.47 8.16 -1.84
N VAL A 177 9.51 7.38 -1.33
CA VAL A 177 9.47 5.92 -1.56
C VAL A 177 9.26 5.59 -3.04
N SER A 178 8.52 6.41 -3.80
CA SER A 178 8.18 6.15 -5.19
C SER A 178 9.35 6.35 -6.18
N GLU A 179 10.44 7.02 -5.79
CA GLU A 179 11.59 7.26 -6.67
C GLU A 179 12.15 5.96 -7.28
N ASN A 180 12.11 4.86 -6.53
CA ASN A 180 12.69 3.57 -6.96
C ASN A 180 11.70 2.39 -6.87
N LYS A 181 10.44 2.66 -6.60
CA LYS A 181 9.39 1.65 -6.40
C LYS A 181 8.12 2.05 -7.15
N ILE A 182 7.23 1.09 -7.35
CA ILE A 182 5.84 1.43 -7.67
C ILE A 182 5.12 1.72 -6.36
N VAL A 183 4.51 2.89 -6.24
CA VAL A 183 3.60 3.23 -5.14
C VAL A 183 2.21 3.42 -5.71
N LEU A 184 1.32 2.47 -5.42
CA LEU A 184 -0.09 2.53 -5.81
C LEU A 184 -0.90 3.09 -4.64
N LEU A 185 -1.37 4.32 -4.77
CA LEU A 185 -2.14 5.04 -3.78
C LEU A 185 -3.62 5.09 -4.17
N SER A 186 -4.52 4.52 -3.38
CA SER A 186 -5.95 4.75 -3.54
C SER A 186 -6.43 5.92 -2.68
N THR A 187 -7.29 6.75 -3.23
CA THR A 187 -7.94 7.84 -2.49
C THR A 187 -9.24 8.27 -3.15
N HIS A 188 -10.09 8.97 -2.40
CA HIS A 188 -11.25 9.70 -2.91
C HIS A 188 -11.01 11.23 -2.93
N ILE A 189 -9.79 11.67 -2.55
CA ILE A 189 -9.41 13.08 -2.43
C ILE A 189 -8.43 13.42 -3.54
N ALA A 190 -8.86 14.18 -4.56
CA ALA A 190 -8.03 14.55 -5.70
C ALA A 190 -6.72 15.24 -5.30
N GLY A 191 -6.75 16.14 -4.32
CA GLY A 191 -5.57 16.84 -3.83
C GLY A 191 -4.48 15.95 -3.20
N ASP A 192 -4.77 14.69 -2.90
CA ASP A 192 -3.73 13.74 -2.43
C ASP A 192 -2.89 13.20 -3.59
N ILE A 193 -3.44 13.23 -4.81
CA ILE A 193 -2.83 12.71 -6.03
C ILE A 193 -2.15 13.82 -6.83
N GLU A 194 -2.82 14.97 -7.01
CA GLU A 194 -2.37 16.07 -7.87
C GLU A 194 -0.94 16.55 -7.62
N ALA A 195 -0.50 16.48 -6.36
CA ALA A 195 0.83 16.97 -5.96
C ALA A 195 1.92 15.90 -5.96
N ALA A 196 1.58 14.62 -6.19
CA ALA A 196 2.52 13.52 -5.93
C ALA A 196 2.48 12.39 -6.98
N ALA A 197 1.36 12.17 -7.68
CA ALA A 197 1.24 11.09 -8.66
C ALA A 197 1.56 11.62 -10.07
N GLU A 198 2.42 10.88 -10.78
CA GLU A 198 2.75 11.16 -12.18
C GLU A 198 1.66 10.63 -13.13
N ASN A 199 1.01 9.54 -12.73
CA ASN A 199 -0.04 8.87 -13.49
C ASN A 199 -1.25 8.60 -12.58
N VAL A 200 -2.44 8.64 -13.16
CA VAL A 200 -3.69 8.46 -12.42
C VAL A 200 -4.70 7.63 -13.20
N ALA A 201 -5.44 6.78 -12.49
CA ALA A 201 -6.65 6.18 -13.03
C ALA A 201 -7.87 6.58 -12.19
N ILE A 202 -9.00 6.79 -12.85
CA ILE A 202 -10.28 7.08 -12.22
C ILE A 202 -11.15 5.82 -12.30
N LEU A 203 -11.50 5.29 -11.13
CA LEU A 203 -12.39 4.14 -10.99
C LEU A 203 -13.80 4.63 -10.59
N GLU A 204 -14.80 4.31 -11.39
CA GLU A 204 -16.20 4.58 -11.13
C GLU A 204 -17.06 3.35 -11.41
N GLN A 205 -17.92 2.99 -10.46
CA GLN A 205 -18.82 1.83 -10.56
C GLN A 205 -18.15 0.56 -11.08
N GLY A 206 -16.91 0.30 -10.62
CA GLY A 206 -16.13 -0.87 -10.99
C GLY A 206 -15.49 -0.83 -12.36
N ARG A 207 -15.43 0.31 -13.05
CA ARG A 207 -14.81 0.50 -14.36
C ARG A 207 -13.75 1.61 -14.30
N ILE A 208 -12.68 1.45 -15.06
CA ILE A 208 -11.75 2.55 -15.31
C ILE A 208 -12.38 3.45 -16.37
N ILE A 209 -12.65 4.71 -16.01
CA ILE A 209 -13.22 5.70 -16.90
C ILE A 209 -12.18 6.67 -17.46
N PHE A 210 -11.00 6.71 -16.84
CA PHE A 210 -9.84 7.49 -17.26
C PHE A 210 -8.56 6.80 -16.77
N SER A 211 -7.51 6.81 -17.57
CA SER A 211 -6.17 6.39 -17.20
C SER A 211 -5.15 7.16 -18.04
N ASP A 212 -4.13 7.74 -17.38
CA ASP A 212 -3.02 8.47 -17.99
C ASP A 212 -1.71 7.98 -17.36
#